data_cbd3089b11143d4ee298fee66febb62b
#
_entry.id   cbd3089b11143d4ee298fee66febb62b
#
_cell.length_a   1.000
_cell.length_b   1.000
_cell.length_c   1.000
_cell.angle_alpha   90.00
_cell.angle_beta   90.00
_cell.angle_gamma   90.00
#
_symmetry.space_group_name_H-M   'P 1'
#
loop_
_entity.id
_entity.type
_entity.pdbx_description
1 polymer ?
#
loop_
_entity_poly.entity_id
_entity_poly.type
_entity_poly.pdbx_seq_one_letter_code
_entity_poly.pdbx_strand_id
1 'polypeptide(L)'
;MFLKIISRVCALVFFLGCTNNVPSFNWVETLPKPWELSEDKFASYLPKFKERYPDFHERIKAINLWRVGTPYGIFKLGEEIEPDPDPILRVDTSDCTVHVLTTLAFAQSDDWADSRNNMINIHYKANKHGKSLPTFKSRWHYTSDRILNHKQTVDITSLLVPEQYLETITIELNRKEDGSEFLDLGWSSVQNIYFIPVKNVHHMNMEKLQEVCGVAFVKRSYFSSGIMIAHEGYLIDRERLIHASSVDGKTVNVPFLEYLSNNGNSRFDGVMIYKILPDNKS
;
A
#
# COMPACT_ATOMS: atom_id res chain seq x y z
N MET A 1 -24.66 -60.71 -48.42
CA MET A 1 -23.27 -60.38 -48.10
C MET A 1 -23.19 -58.86 -48.00
N PHE A 2 -23.41 -58.28 -46.78
CA PHE A 2 -23.48 -56.85 -46.56
C PHE A 2 -22.17 -56.41 -45.86
N LEU A 3 -21.38 -55.53 -46.53
CA LEU A 3 -20.18 -54.91 -46.00
C LEU A 3 -20.59 -53.74 -45.12
N LYS A 4 -20.28 -53.80 -43.82
CA LYS A 4 -20.38 -52.64 -42.90
C LYS A 4 -19.10 -51.79 -43.00
N ILE A 5 -19.23 -50.58 -43.50
CA ILE A 5 -18.18 -49.55 -43.45
C ILE A 5 -18.29 -48.87 -42.10
N ILE A 6 -17.26 -49.01 -41.24
CA ILE A 6 -17.12 -48.31 -39.96
C ILE A 6 -16.31 -47.02 -40.23
N SER A 7 -17.01 -45.90 -40.25
CA SER A 7 -16.38 -44.56 -40.28
C SER A 7 -15.82 -44.26 -38.91
N ARG A 8 -14.49 -44.14 -38.79
CA ARG A 8 -13.80 -43.62 -37.60
C ARG A 8 -13.78 -42.11 -37.68
N VAL A 9 -14.59 -41.43 -36.86
CA VAL A 9 -14.50 -39.99 -36.63
C VAL A 9 -13.40 -39.76 -35.59
N CYS A 10 -12.24 -39.23 -36.01
CA CYS A 10 -11.22 -38.72 -35.11
C CYS A 10 -11.68 -37.35 -34.60
N ALA A 11 -12.13 -37.26 -33.35
CA ALA A 11 -12.34 -36.02 -32.67
C ALA A 11 -10.96 -35.42 -32.27
N LEU A 12 -10.51 -34.37 -32.98
CA LEU A 12 -9.37 -33.54 -32.53
C LEU A 12 -9.83 -32.71 -31.33
N VAL A 13 -9.43 -33.10 -30.12
CA VAL A 13 -9.57 -32.28 -28.93
C VAL A 13 -8.45 -31.25 -28.94
N PHE A 14 -8.78 -30.02 -29.30
CA PHE A 14 -7.88 -28.87 -29.09
C PHE A 14 -7.81 -28.59 -27.58
N PHE A 15 -6.73 -29.01 -26.93
CA PHE A 15 -6.36 -28.46 -25.62
C PHE A 15 -5.89 -27.03 -25.84
N LEU A 16 -6.80 -26.07 -25.60
CA LEU A 16 -6.40 -24.68 -25.35
C LEU A 16 -5.67 -24.68 -24.00
N GLY A 17 -4.38 -24.88 -24.03
CA GLY A 17 -3.52 -24.67 -22.87
C GLY A 17 -3.58 -23.18 -22.52
N CYS A 18 -4.26 -22.82 -21.44
CA CYS A 18 -4.06 -21.55 -20.78
C CYS A 18 -2.62 -21.54 -20.28
N THR A 19 -1.73 -20.98 -21.07
CA THR A 19 -0.40 -20.59 -20.56
C THR A 19 -0.66 -19.45 -19.59
N ASN A 20 -0.56 -19.71 -18.28
CA ASN A 20 -0.45 -18.67 -17.29
C ASN A 20 0.86 -17.91 -17.59
N ASN A 21 0.77 -16.89 -18.45
CA ASN A 21 1.87 -15.97 -18.67
C ASN A 21 2.03 -15.15 -17.37
N VAL A 22 2.97 -15.55 -16.52
CA VAL A 22 3.40 -14.70 -15.40
C VAL A 22 3.93 -13.40 -16.00
N PRO A 23 3.37 -12.24 -15.65
CA PRO A 23 3.81 -10.98 -16.23
C PRO A 23 5.29 -10.74 -15.96
N SER A 24 6.03 -10.40 -17.01
CA SER A 24 7.43 -10.01 -16.87
C SER A 24 7.53 -8.54 -16.48
N PHE A 25 8.27 -8.25 -15.41
CA PHE A 25 8.52 -6.88 -14.94
C PHE A 25 9.81 -6.27 -15.52
N ASN A 26 10.52 -6.97 -16.41
CA ASN A 26 11.77 -6.50 -17.03
C ASN A 26 11.59 -5.16 -17.77
N TRP A 27 10.40 -4.90 -18.31
CA TRP A 27 10.12 -3.61 -18.94
C TRP A 27 10.28 -2.43 -17.95
N VAL A 28 9.94 -2.61 -16.69
CA VAL A 28 10.05 -1.56 -15.66
C VAL A 28 11.50 -1.10 -15.50
N GLU A 29 12.45 -2.03 -15.62
CA GLU A 29 13.90 -1.76 -15.51
C GLU A 29 14.42 -0.91 -16.67
N THR A 30 13.71 -0.89 -17.82
CA THR A 30 14.08 -0.09 -19.00
C THR A 30 13.58 1.34 -18.96
N LEU A 31 12.72 1.67 -17.97
CA LEU A 31 12.13 2.99 -17.85
C LEU A 31 13.12 4.01 -17.24
N PRO A 32 12.98 5.30 -17.58
CA PRO A 32 13.74 6.34 -16.88
C PRO A 32 13.34 6.41 -15.40
N LYS A 33 14.20 6.93 -14.58
CA LYS A 33 13.95 7.11 -13.15
C LYS A 33 12.76 8.05 -12.94
N PRO A 34 11.70 7.63 -12.24
CA PRO A 34 10.46 8.40 -12.15
C PRO A 34 10.67 9.75 -11.44
N TRP A 35 11.58 9.84 -10.47
CA TRP A 35 11.86 11.07 -9.73
C TRP A 35 12.70 12.12 -10.49
N GLU A 36 13.18 11.79 -11.69
CA GLU A 36 13.88 12.71 -12.59
C GLU A 36 12.95 13.24 -13.70
N LEU A 37 11.69 12.78 -13.74
CA LEU A 37 10.71 13.16 -14.76
C LEU A 37 9.89 14.38 -14.31
N SER A 38 9.47 15.19 -15.30
CA SER A 38 8.37 16.13 -15.08
C SER A 38 7.05 15.38 -14.85
N GLU A 39 6.08 16.02 -14.22
CA GLU A 39 4.76 15.47 -13.95
C GLU A 39 4.08 14.93 -15.22
N ASP A 40 4.06 15.71 -16.29
CA ASP A 40 3.50 15.30 -17.59
C ASP A 40 4.22 14.08 -18.17
N LYS A 41 5.55 14.07 -18.07
CA LYS A 41 6.34 12.95 -18.58
C LYS A 41 6.10 11.68 -17.76
N PHE A 42 6.06 11.79 -16.44
CA PHE A 42 5.70 10.70 -15.55
C PHE A 42 4.29 10.18 -15.90
N ALA A 43 3.30 11.06 -15.94
CA ALA A 43 1.92 10.70 -16.23
C ALA A 43 1.76 9.99 -17.59
N SER A 44 2.59 10.32 -18.59
CA SER A 44 2.56 9.65 -19.90
C SER A 44 2.89 8.15 -19.87
N TYR A 45 3.40 7.64 -18.74
CA TYR A 45 3.64 6.20 -18.52
C TYR A 45 2.43 5.49 -17.92
N LEU A 46 1.51 6.18 -17.24
CA LEU A 46 0.40 5.54 -16.52
C LEU A 46 -0.50 4.68 -17.43
N PRO A 47 -0.93 5.17 -18.62
CA PRO A 47 -1.67 4.33 -19.56
C PRO A 47 -0.91 3.08 -20.02
N LYS A 48 0.44 3.17 -20.15
CA LYS A 48 1.27 2.04 -20.53
C LYS A 48 1.37 0.99 -19.42
N PHE A 49 1.40 1.43 -18.15
CA PHE A 49 1.29 0.51 -17.02
C PHE A 49 -0.07 -0.19 -17.01
N LYS A 50 -1.15 0.53 -17.29
CA LYS A 50 -2.50 -0.01 -17.33
C LYS A 50 -2.71 -1.03 -18.45
N GLU A 51 -2.16 -0.75 -19.63
CA GLU A 51 -2.17 -1.65 -20.79
C GLU A 51 -1.36 -2.94 -20.50
N ARG A 52 -0.15 -2.77 -19.95
CA ARG A 52 0.79 -3.89 -19.74
C ARG A 52 0.44 -4.73 -18.53
N TYR A 53 -0.11 -4.13 -17.50
CA TYR A 53 -0.53 -4.76 -16.25
C TYR A 53 -2.01 -4.44 -15.98
N PRO A 54 -2.95 -5.07 -16.71
CA PRO A 54 -4.39 -4.81 -16.55
C PRO A 54 -4.91 -5.19 -15.16
N ASP A 55 -4.31 -6.23 -14.52
CA ASP A 55 -4.59 -6.51 -13.12
C ASP A 55 -4.11 -5.40 -12.21
N PHE A 56 -4.94 -5.03 -11.24
CA PHE A 56 -4.69 -3.91 -10.36
C PHE A 56 -3.48 -4.14 -9.44
N HIS A 57 -3.32 -5.34 -8.89
CA HIS A 57 -2.23 -5.65 -7.97
C HIS A 57 -0.89 -5.81 -8.71
N GLU A 58 -0.91 -6.41 -9.90
CA GLU A 58 0.27 -6.45 -10.78
C GLU A 58 0.72 -5.04 -11.16
N ARG A 59 -0.22 -4.14 -11.42
CA ARG A 59 0.08 -2.74 -11.72
C ARG A 59 0.66 -2.00 -10.52
N ILE A 60 0.13 -2.19 -9.30
CA ILE A 60 0.74 -1.67 -8.07
C ILE A 60 2.17 -2.20 -7.93
N LYS A 61 2.40 -3.49 -8.13
CA LYS A 61 3.72 -4.11 -8.07
C LYS A 61 4.67 -3.47 -9.08
N ALA A 62 4.25 -3.32 -10.34
CA ALA A 62 5.07 -2.71 -11.39
C ALA A 62 5.47 -1.27 -11.06
N ILE A 63 4.53 -0.45 -10.58
CA ILE A 63 4.80 0.94 -10.19
C ILE A 63 5.70 0.99 -8.95
N ASN A 64 5.50 0.11 -7.96
CA ASN A 64 6.41 -0.01 -6.81
C ASN A 64 7.84 -0.29 -7.26
N LEU A 65 8.03 -1.27 -8.15
CA LEU A 65 9.36 -1.62 -8.70
C LEU A 65 9.99 -0.44 -9.44
N TRP A 66 9.21 0.30 -10.24
CA TRP A 66 9.68 1.49 -10.93
C TRP A 66 10.16 2.59 -9.99
N ARG A 67 9.53 2.69 -8.82
CA ARG A 67 9.83 3.72 -7.80
C ARG A 67 10.94 3.33 -6.83
N VAL A 68 11.51 2.13 -6.92
CA VAL A 68 12.71 1.77 -6.15
C VAL A 68 13.86 2.71 -6.52
N GLY A 69 14.46 3.34 -5.52
CA GLY A 69 15.50 4.36 -5.69
C GLY A 69 15.00 5.80 -5.55
N THR A 70 13.68 6.07 -5.50
CA THR A 70 13.14 7.41 -5.24
C THR A 70 13.77 8.00 -3.97
N PRO A 71 14.33 9.22 -4.00
CA PRO A 71 14.96 9.87 -2.85
C PRO A 71 14.02 9.98 -1.65
N TYR A 72 14.57 9.86 -0.45
CA TYR A 72 13.81 10.01 0.79
C TYR A 72 13.60 11.48 1.15
N GLY A 73 12.36 11.84 1.52
CA GLY A 73 12.02 13.16 2.05
C GLY A 73 10.79 13.05 2.94
N ILE A 74 10.94 13.39 4.23
CA ILE A 74 9.88 13.26 5.23
C ILE A 74 8.90 14.43 5.17
N PHE A 75 7.61 14.15 5.40
CA PHE A 75 6.51 15.11 5.50
C PHE A 75 6.43 16.04 4.26
N LYS A 76 6.35 15.43 3.08
CA LYS A 76 6.40 16.14 1.80
C LYS A 76 5.09 16.10 1.00
N LEU A 77 3.96 15.80 1.67
CA LEU A 77 2.60 15.96 1.14
C LEU A 77 1.83 16.93 2.01
N GLY A 78 1.09 17.81 1.37
CA GLY A 78 0.29 18.84 2.00
C GLY A 78 -1.01 19.12 1.25
N GLU A 79 -1.57 20.31 1.46
CA GLU A 79 -2.82 20.77 0.85
C GLU A 79 -2.60 21.85 -0.21
N GLU A 80 -1.35 22.19 -0.55
CA GLU A 80 -0.97 23.30 -1.45
C GLU A 80 -1.35 24.71 -0.91
N ILE A 81 -1.80 24.76 0.34
CA ILE A 81 -2.16 25.98 1.08
C ILE A 81 -1.78 25.83 2.55
N GLU A 82 -1.70 26.94 3.29
CA GLU A 82 -1.49 26.92 4.74
C GLU A 82 -2.58 26.08 5.45
N PRO A 83 -2.24 25.31 6.50
CA PRO A 83 -0.96 25.32 7.24
C PRO A 83 0.13 24.41 6.66
N ASP A 84 -0.12 23.66 5.61
CA ASP A 84 0.85 22.75 4.99
C ASP A 84 0.85 22.93 3.47
N PRO A 85 1.68 23.83 2.92
CA PRO A 85 1.69 24.18 1.50
C PRO A 85 2.42 23.16 0.60
N ASP A 86 2.91 22.06 1.15
CA ASP A 86 3.48 20.98 0.35
C ASP A 86 2.43 20.45 -0.67
N PRO A 87 2.85 19.89 -1.80
CA PRO A 87 1.92 19.43 -2.84
C PRO A 87 1.08 18.24 -2.39
N ILE A 88 -0.15 18.12 -2.91
CA ILE A 88 -1.04 16.96 -2.69
C ILE A 88 -0.47 15.68 -3.31
N LEU A 89 0.24 15.81 -4.44
CA LEU A 89 0.80 14.69 -5.20
C LEU A 89 2.22 15.04 -5.67
N ARG A 90 3.14 14.08 -5.60
CA ARG A 90 4.54 14.25 -6.04
C ARG A 90 5.19 12.94 -6.44
N VAL A 91 6.30 13.04 -7.21
CA VAL A 91 7.09 11.88 -7.66
C VAL A 91 8.57 11.96 -7.27
N ASP A 92 9.09 13.14 -6.99
CA ASP A 92 10.51 13.46 -6.83
C ASP A 92 11.12 12.97 -5.51
N THR A 93 10.30 12.80 -4.47
CA THR A 93 10.73 12.30 -3.17
C THR A 93 9.62 11.51 -2.47
N SER A 94 9.98 10.67 -1.50
CA SER A 94 9.02 9.88 -0.72
C SER A 94 9.48 9.68 0.71
N ASP A 95 8.56 9.77 1.66
CA ASP A 95 8.60 8.98 2.90
C ASP A 95 7.69 7.74 2.76
N CYS A 96 7.51 6.99 3.85
CA CYS A 96 6.72 5.77 3.82
C CYS A 96 5.27 6.02 3.39
N THR A 97 4.63 7.04 3.94
CA THR A 97 3.24 7.40 3.61
C THR A 97 3.12 7.96 2.20
N VAL A 98 4.02 8.85 1.80
CA VAL A 98 4.09 9.38 0.42
C VAL A 98 4.22 8.23 -0.58
N HIS A 99 5.12 7.26 -0.30
CA HIS A 99 5.32 6.11 -1.18
C HIS A 99 4.05 5.28 -1.35
N VAL A 100 3.40 4.91 -0.24
CA VAL A 100 2.19 4.07 -0.27
C VAL A 100 1.04 4.77 -0.96
N LEU A 101 0.73 6.00 -0.58
CA LEU A 101 -0.43 6.70 -1.09
C LEU A 101 -0.29 7.09 -2.57
N THR A 102 0.87 7.61 -2.96
CA THR A 102 1.09 8.01 -4.36
C THR A 102 1.17 6.81 -5.30
N THR A 103 1.76 5.68 -4.87
CA THR A 103 1.74 4.44 -5.68
C THR A 103 0.31 3.97 -5.92
N LEU A 104 -0.53 3.99 -4.88
CA LEU A 104 -1.94 3.63 -5.01
C LEU A 104 -2.69 4.57 -5.94
N ALA A 105 -2.47 5.88 -5.82
CA ALA A 105 -3.07 6.88 -6.70
C ALA A 105 -2.68 6.65 -8.16
N PHE A 106 -1.40 6.49 -8.46
CA PHE A 106 -0.90 6.25 -9.82
C PHE A 106 -1.43 4.94 -10.43
N ALA A 107 -1.54 3.87 -9.65
CA ALA A 107 -2.03 2.59 -10.12
C ALA A 107 -3.49 2.65 -10.62
N GLN A 108 -4.25 3.65 -10.23
CA GLN A 108 -5.67 3.83 -10.59
C GLN A 108 -5.91 4.87 -11.67
N SER A 109 -4.85 5.56 -12.12
CA SER A 109 -4.96 6.78 -12.90
C SER A 109 -4.46 6.63 -14.33
N ASP A 110 -4.98 7.47 -15.22
CA ASP A 110 -4.57 7.54 -16.61
C ASP A 110 -3.69 8.77 -16.90
N ASP A 111 -3.78 9.82 -16.07
CA ASP A 111 -3.01 11.05 -16.20
C ASP A 111 -2.71 11.69 -14.84
N TRP A 112 -2.03 12.85 -14.84
CA TRP A 112 -1.66 13.56 -13.62
C TRP A 112 -2.87 14.13 -12.86
N ALA A 113 -3.85 14.68 -13.56
CA ALA A 113 -5.04 15.24 -12.93
C ALA A 113 -5.90 14.15 -12.27
N ASP A 114 -6.03 12.99 -12.93
CA ASP A 114 -6.71 11.82 -12.37
C ASP A 114 -5.93 11.28 -11.16
N SER A 115 -4.59 11.24 -11.23
CA SER A 115 -3.73 10.84 -10.10
C SER A 115 -3.91 11.76 -8.89
N ARG A 116 -3.96 13.07 -9.11
CA ARG A 116 -4.21 14.05 -8.05
C ARG A 116 -5.60 13.89 -7.44
N ASN A 117 -6.64 13.65 -8.25
CA ASN A 117 -7.99 13.39 -7.76
C ASN A 117 -8.06 12.09 -6.95
N ASN A 118 -7.41 11.02 -7.43
CA ASN A 118 -7.33 9.77 -6.70
C ASN A 118 -6.56 9.96 -5.38
N MET A 119 -5.47 10.74 -5.37
CA MET A 119 -4.74 11.06 -4.16
C MET A 119 -5.61 11.81 -3.13
N ILE A 120 -6.44 12.75 -3.56
CA ILE A 120 -7.40 13.43 -2.69
C ILE A 120 -8.37 12.42 -2.07
N ASN A 121 -8.89 11.48 -2.86
CA ASN A 121 -9.81 10.47 -2.35
C ASN A 121 -9.15 9.46 -1.39
N ILE A 122 -7.86 9.20 -1.53
CA ILE A 122 -7.09 8.26 -0.71
C ILE A 122 -6.62 8.91 0.59
N HIS A 123 -6.18 10.16 0.53
CA HIS A 123 -5.48 10.82 1.64
C HIS A 123 -6.38 11.67 2.53
N TYR A 124 -7.57 12.01 2.07
CA TYR A 124 -8.49 12.89 2.82
C TYR A 124 -9.84 12.21 3.08
N LYS A 125 -10.34 12.38 4.29
CA LYS A 125 -11.65 11.85 4.71
C LYS A 125 -12.78 12.51 3.90
N ALA A 126 -13.71 11.69 3.44
CA ALA A 126 -14.90 12.20 2.79
C ALA A 126 -15.81 12.93 3.81
N ASN A 127 -16.39 14.04 3.39
CA ASN A 127 -17.40 14.75 4.17
C ASN A 127 -18.74 13.99 4.14
N LYS A 128 -19.75 14.52 4.83
CA LYS A 128 -21.12 13.95 4.90
C LYS A 128 -21.83 13.77 3.54
N HIS A 129 -21.31 14.40 2.49
CA HIS A 129 -21.81 14.27 1.13
C HIS A 129 -20.97 13.30 0.27
N GLY A 130 -20.06 12.55 0.88
CA GLY A 130 -19.17 11.60 0.20
C GLY A 130 -18.03 12.23 -0.61
N LYS A 131 -17.79 13.54 -0.47
CA LYS A 131 -16.73 14.25 -1.19
C LYS A 131 -15.52 14.50 -0.29
N SER A 132 -14.36 14.05 -0.73
CA SER A 132 -13.07 14.40 -0.10
C SER A 132 -12.64 15.79 -0.52
N LEU A 133 -12.26 16.61 0.46
CA LEU A 133 -11.71 17.95 0.24
C LEU A 133 -10.33 17.99 0.92
N PRO A 134 -9.27 18.43 0.20
CA PRO A 134 -7.93 18.46 0.77
C PRO A 134 -7.81 19.62 1.76
N THR A 135 -7.96 19.29 3.03
CA THR A 135 -7.73 20.21 4.14
C THR A 135 -6.94 19.49 5.23
N PHE A 136 -6.09 20.19 5.95
CA PHE A 136 -5.31 19.62 7.05
C PHE A 136 -6.18 18.80 8.01
N LYS A 137 -7.34 19.31 8.42
CA LYS A 137 -8.24 18.63 9.35
C LYS A 137 -8.92 17.37 8.80
N SER A 138 -9.06 17.25 7.47
CA SER A 138 -9.68 16.08 6.84
C SER A 138 -8.67 14.99 6.45
N ARG A 139 -7.36 15.26 6.55
CA ARG A 139 -6.30 14.31 6.21
C ARG A 139 -6.37 13.06 7.09
N TRP A 140 -6.05 11.91 6.52
CA TRP A 140 -5.80 10.68 7.27
C TRP A 140 -4.41 10.75 7.94
N HIS A 141 -4.30 11.50 9.04
CA HIS A 141 -3.02 11.71 9.75
C HIS A 141 -2.47 10.44 10.38
N TYR A 142 -3.32 9.47 10.67
CA TYR A 142 -2.95 8.22 11.34
C TYR A 142 -3.15 7.04 10.38
N THR A 143 -2.05 6.35 10.05
CA THR A 143 -2.08 5.17 9.18
C THR A 143 -3.04 4.09 9.70
N SER A 144 -3.08 3.86 11.02
CA SER A 144 -4.04 2.92 11.63
C SER A 144 -5.50 3.33 11.40
N ASP A 145 -5.83 4.62 11.55
CA ASP A 145 -7.18 5.14 11.27
C ASP A 145 -7.55 4.92 9.79
N ARG A 146 -6.64 5.19 8.88
CA ARG A 146 -6.83 4.95 7.44
C ARG A 146 -7.02 3.45 7.14
N ILE A 147 -6.21 2.57 7.71
CA ILE A 147 -6.33 1.12 7.50
C ILE A 147 -7.70 0.61 7.92
N LEU A 148 -8.23 1.09 9.05
CA LEU A 148 -9.48 0.60 9.63
C LEU A 148 -10.73 1.20 8.99
N ASN A 149 -10.64 2.41 8.43
CA ASN A 149 -11.84 3.19 8.06
C ASN A 149 -11.88 3.62 6.58
N HIS A 150 -10.79 3.48 5.82
CA HIS A 150 -10.79 3.85 4.40
C HIS A 150 -11.29 2.69 3.53
N LYS A 151 -12.18 2.98 2.58
CA LYS A 151 -12.83 1.97 1.71
C LYS A 151 -11.90 1.09 0.87
N GLN A 152 -10.69 1.59 0.56
CA GLN A 152 -9.69 0.85 -0.23
C GLN A 152 -8.71 0.06 0.62
N THR A 153 -8.85 0.05 1.93
CA THR A 153 -8.03 -0.74 2.85
C THR A 153 -8.90 -1.65 3.70
N VAL A 154 -8.48 -2.90 3.86
CA VAL A 154 -9.18 -3.87 4.70
C VAL A 154 -8.16 -4.53 5.60
N ASP A 155 -8.23 -4.28 6.89
CA ASP A 155 -7.39 -4.96 7.87
C ASP A 155 -7.66 -6.48 7.83
N ILE A 156 -6.60 -7.26 7.63
CA ILE A 156 -6.65 -8.72 7.64
C ILE A 156 -5.74 -9.32 8.70
N THR A 157 -5.18 -8.50 9.57
CA THR A 157 -4.19 -8.90 10.57
C THR A 157 -4.64 -10.10 11.41
N SER A 158 -5.89 -10.05 11.91
CA SER A 158 -6.46 -11.13 12.75
C SER A 158 -6.75 -12.43 11.99
N LEU A 159 -6.79 -12.40 10.66
CA LEU A 159 -7.02 -13.58 9.84
C LEU A 159 -5.74 -14.37 9.56
N LEU A 160 -4.56 -13.78 9.81
CA LEU A 160 -3.27 -14.33 9.40
C LEU A 160 -2.64 -15.26 10.41
N VAL A 161 -3.02 -15.14 11.68
CA VAL A 161 -2.50 -15.97 12.78
C VAL A 161 -3.63 -16.43 13.69
N PRO A 162 -3.48 -17.55 14.43
CA PRO A 162 -4.35 -17.88 15.56
C PRO A 162 -4.36 -16.77 16.63
N GLU A 163 -5.49 -16.62 17.32
CA GLU A 163 -5.72 -15.55 18.32
C GLU A 163 -4.61 -15.44 19.38
N GLN A 164 -4.07 -16.56 19.84
CA GLN A 164 -2.97 -16.59 20.84
C GLN A 164 -1.67 -15.91 20.39
N TYR A 165 -1.51 -15.65 19.10
CA TYR A 165 -0.35 -14.96 18.52
C TYR A 165 -0.65 -13.49 18.18
N LEU A 166 -1.88 -13.03 18.43
CA LEU A 166 -2.26 -11.63 18.30
C LEU A 166 -2.05 -10.89 19.61
N GLU A 167 -1.85 -9.60 19.50
CA GLU A 167 -2.05 -8.65 20.57
C GLU A 167 -3.13 -7.65 20.16
N THR A 168 -3.92 -7.26 21.16
CA THR A 168 -4.95 -6.23 20.99
C THR A 168 -4.60 -5.06 21.89
N ILE A 169 -4.73 -3.86 21.35
CA ILE A 169 -4.58 -2.63 22.12
C ILE A 169 -5.81 -1.75 21.93
N THR A 170 -6.28 -1.15 23.03
CA THR A 170 -7.19 0.00 22.99
C THR A 170 -6.34 1.25 23.06
N ILE A 171 -6.40 2.08 22.03
CA ILE A 171 -5.66 3.35 21.94
C ILE A 171 -6.62 4.48 21.58
N GLU A 172 -6.46 5.63 22.22
CA GLU A 172 -7.11 6.85 21.80
C GLU A 172 -6.19 7.63 20.84
N LEU A 173 -6.48 7.53 19.55
CA LEU A 173 -5.71 8.22 18.51
C LEU A 173 -5.81 9.74 18.68
N ASN A 174 -4.73 10.46 18.41
CA ASN A 174 -4.58 11.90 18.59
C ASN A 174 -4.68 12.39 20.06
N ARG A 175 -4.59 11.50 21.05
CA ARG A 175 -4.63 11.87 22.47
C ARG A 175 -3.34 11.43 23.16
N LYS A 176 -2.61 12.38 23.73
CA LYS A 176 -1.44 12.10 24.56
C LYS A 176 -1.85 11.67 25.97
N GLU A 177 -0.92 11.08 26.71
CA GLU A 177 -1.12 10.66 28.11
C GLU A 177 -1.52 11.84 29.04
N ASP A 178 -1.06 13.05 28.74
CA ASP A 178 -1.42 14.25 29.49
C ASP A 178 -2.83 14.79 29.16
N GLY A 179 -3.56 14.12 28.26
CA GLY A 179 -4.89 14.50 27.81
C GLY A 179 -4.92 15.56 26.70
N SER A 180 -3.76 16.09 26.26
CA SER A 180 -3.70 17.01 25.13
C SER A 180 -3.80 16.29 23.78
N GLU A 181 -4.17 17.00 22.72
CA GLU A 181 -4.11 16.48 21.37
C GLU A 181 -2.64 16.41 20.90
N PHE A 182 -2.32 15.39 20.09
CA PHE A 182 -1.01 15.30 19.42
C PHE A 182 -0.91 16.31 18.27
N LEU A 183 -1.98 16.38 17.44
CA LEU A 183 -2.17 17.39 16.40
C LEU A 183 -3.45 18.17 16.72
N ASP A 184 -3.48 19.47 16.45
CA ASP A 184 -4.67 20.31 16.63
C ASP A 184 -5.72 20.02 15.55
N LEU A 185 -6.41 18.89 15.71
CA LEU A 185 -7.44 18.42 14.78
C LEU A 185 -8.86 18.69 15.30
N GLY A 186 -9.03 18.91 16.62
CA GLY A 186 -10.31 19.03 17.28
C GLY A 186 -11.07 17.69 17.40
N TRP A 187 -10.34 16.56 17.34
CA TRP A 187 -10.91 15.22 17.54
C TRP A 187 -9.88 14.24 18.09
N SER A 188 -10.39 13.23 18.80
CA SER A 188 -9.68 12.00 19.11
C SER A 188 -10.62 10.81 18.87
N SER A 189 -10.07 9.61 18.74
CA SER A 189 -10.87 8.40 18.46
C SER A 189 -10.30 7.19 19.18
N VAL A 190 -11.14 6.56 19.99
CA VAL A 190 -10.79 5.30 20.67
C VAL A 190 -10.94 4.15 19.67
N GLN A 191 -9.87 3.39 19.49
CA GLN A 191 -9.78 2.26 18.56
C GLN A 191 -9.29 1.01 19.28
N ASN A 192 -9.90 -0.15 18.98
CA ASN A 192 -9.38 -1.46 19.35
C ASN A 192 -8.65 -2.04 18.14
N ILE A 193 -7.34 -2.22 18.24
CA ILE A 193 -6.49 -2.57 17.12
C ILE A 193 -5.76 -3.87 17.40
N TYR A 194 -5.82 -4.79 16.44
CA TYR A 194 -5.05 -6.03 16.45
C TYR A 194 -3.73 -5.81 15.72
N PHE A 195 -2.67 -6.42 16.25
CA PHE A 195 -1.40 -6.50 15.54
C PHE A 195 -0.70 -7.83 15.85
N ILE A 196 0.20 -8.25 14.97
CA ILE A 196 1.03 -9.45 15.16
C ILE A 196 2.37 -8.98 15.73
N PRO A 197 2.71 -9.32 16.99
CA PRO A 197 4.03 -9.04 17.53
C PRO A 197 5.14 -9.61 16.66
N VAL A 198 6.29 -8.94 16.57
CA VAL A 198 7.43 -9.40 15.76
C VAL A 198 7.82 -10.83 16.06
N LYS A 199 7.85 -11.22 17.34
CA LYS A 199 8.15 -12.60 17.78
C LYS A 199 7.20 -13.66 17.23
N ASN A 200 5.99 -13.26 16.80
CA ASN A 200 4.93 -14.15 16.32
C ASN A 200 4.76 -14.12 14.79
N VAL A 201 5.49 -13.28 14.07
CA VAL A 201 5.31 -13.10 12.60
C VAL A 201 5.59 -14.41 11.83
N HIS A 202 6.47 -15.27 12.36
CA HIS A 202 6.75 -16.59 11.78
C HIS A 202 5.55 -17.57 11.81
N HIS A 203 4.50 -17.26 12.57
CA HIS A 203 3.24 -18.02 12.58
C HIS A 203 2.23 -17.53 11.53
N MET A 204 2.56 -16.48 10.76
CA MET A 204 1.65 -15.97 9.73
C MET A 204 1.40 -17.01 8.65
N ASN A 205 0.12 -17.20 8.33
CA ASN A 205 -0.26 -17.97 7.15
C ASN A 205 -0.08 -17.12 5.89
N MET A 206 1.10 -17.25 5.26
CA MET A 206 1.47 -16.50 4.07
C MET A 206 0.57 -16.80 2.86
N GLU A 207 -0.09 -17.95 2.80
CA GLU A 207 -1.01 -18.30 1.72
C GLU A 207 -2.29 -17.47 1.71
N LYS A 208 -2.67 -16.93 2.87
CA LYS A 208 -3.83 -16.02 2.98
C LYS A 208 -3.52 -14.60 2.49
N LEU A 209 -2.25 -14.27 2.27
CA LEU A 209 -1.85 -12.97 1.74
C LEU A 209 -2.11 -12.90 0.23
N GLN A 210 -2.58 -11.76 -0.23
CA GLN A 210 -2.54 -11.41 -1.65
C GLN A 210 -1.08 -11.20 -2.09
N GLU A 211 -0.83 -11.22 -3.39
CA GLU A 211 0.51 -10.95 -3.94
C GLU A 211 0.99 -9.54 -3.62
N VAL A 212 0.06 -8.61 -3.41
CA VAL A 212 0.34 -7.24 -2.98
C VAL A 212 -0.56 -6.90 -1.80
N CYS A 213 0.06 -6.61 -0.66
CA CYS A 213 -0.60 -6.14 0.55
C CYS A 213 0.09 -4.87 1.07
N GLY A 214 -0.62 -4.07 1.83
CA GLY A 214 0.02 -3.05 2.66
C GLY A 214 0.48 -3.66 3.98
N VAL A 215 1.61 -3.19 4.49
CA VAL A 215 2.11 -3.52 5.82
C VAL A 215 2.40 -2.25 6.59
N ALA A 216 1.93 -2.18 7.84
CA ALA A 216 2.16 -1.08 8.76
C ALA A 216 2.86 -1.59 10.02
N PHE A 217 3.90 -0.89 10.44
CA PHE A 217 4.80 -1.30 11.51
C PHE A 217 4.45 -0.58 12.80
N VAL A 218 4.11 -1.35 13.82
CA VAL A 218 3.70 -0.89 15.15
C VAL A 218 4.89 -0.50 15.99
N LYS A 219 4.78 0.63 16.71
CA LYS A 219 5.79 1.12 17.65
C LYS A 219 5.15 1.48 18.99
N ARG A 220 5.35 0.65 20.02
CA ARG A 220 4.74 0.83 21.36
C ARG A 220 5.13 2.15 22.02
N SER A 221 6.37 2.61 21.81
CA SER A 221 6.81 3.88 22.38
C SER A 221 6.06 5.12 21.85
N TYR A 222 5.22 4.94 20.82
CA TYR A 222 4.37 6.01 20.29
C TYR A 222 2.96 6.02 20.89
N PHE A 223 2.57 4.98 21.63
CA PHE A 223 1.21 4.85 22.17
C PHE A 223 0.86 5.99 23.12
N SER A 224 1.81 6.42 23.95
CA SER A 224 1.66 7.57 24.85
C SER A 224 1.39 8.90 24.14
N SER A 225 1.64 8.97 22.85
CA SER A 225 1.34 10.12 21.99
C SER A 225 0.05 9.95 21.19
N GLY A 226 -0.72 8.87 21.41
CA GLY A 226 -1.89 8.55 20.61
C GLY A 226 -1.56 8.17 19.16
N ILE A 227 -0.38 7.59 18.92
CA ILE A 227 0.09 7.12 17.63
C ILE A 227 0.44 5.64 17.76
N MET A 228 0.11 4.83 16.75
CA MET A 228 0.42 3.41 16.77
C MET A 228 1.46 3.01 15.72
N ILE A 229 1.36 3.57 14.52
CA ILE A 229 2.15 3.18 13.36
C ILE A 229 3.33 4.14 13.19
N ALA A 230 4.52 3.59 13.11
CA ALA A 230 5.75 4.33 12.90
C ALA A 230 6.25 4.27 11.46
N HIS A 231 5.78 3.31 10.66
CA HIS A 231 6.26 3.08 9.32
C HIS A 231 5.26 2.25 8.52
N GLU A 232 5.28 2.35 7.19
CA GLU A 232 4.47 1.53 6.29
C GLU A 232 5.17 1.27 4.96
N GLY A 233 4.68 0.26 4.22
CA GLY A 233 5.17 -0.10 2.89
C GLY A 233 4.26 -1.11 2.21
N TYR A 234 4.73 -1.63 1.07
CA TYR A 234 4.07 -2.70 0.34
C TYR A 234 4.80 -4.02 0.54
N LEU A 235 4.06 -5.05 0.93
CA LEU A 235 4.51 -6.44 0.92
C LEU A 235 4.17 -7.02 -0.46
N ILE A 236 5.19 -7.36 -1.23
CA ILE A 236 5.09 -7.86 -2.60
C ILE A 236 5.48 -9.33 -2.62
N ASP A 237 4.71 -10.14 -3.37
CA ASP A 237 4.90 -11.58 -3.53
C ASP A 237 5.03 -12.33 -2.20
N ARG A 238 4.42 -11.80 -1.13
CA ARG A 238 4.47 -12.35 0.23
C ARG A 238 5.88 -12.41 0.86
N GLU A 239 6.88 -11.82 0.22
CA GLU A 239 8.30 -11.97 0.57
C GLU A 239 9.04 -10.65 0.63
N ARG A 240 8.77 -9.74 -0.30
CA ARG A 240 9.53 -8.51 -0.49
C ARG A 240 8.80 -7.31 0.09
N LEU A 241 9.51 -6.49 0.84
CA LEU A 241 9.05 -5.19 1.32
C LEU A 241 9.60 -4.09 0.43
N ILE A 242 8.72 -3.31 -0.20
CA ILE A 242 9.10 -2.06 -0.87
C ILE A 242 8.61 -0.90 -0.01
N HIS A 243 9.55 -0.07 0.46
CA HIS A 243 9.27 1.05 1.34
C HIS A 243 10.28 2.17 1.17
N ALA A 244 9.91 3.40 1.53
CA ALA A 244 10.86 4.51 1.60
C ALA A 244 11.66 4.42 2.91
N SER A 245 12.97 4.24 2.81
CA SER A 245 13.88 4.05 3.93
C SER A 245 14.62 5.34 4.27
N SER A 246 14.42 5.84 5.49
CA SER A 246 15.19 6.99 6.00
C SER A 246 16.67 6.63 6.26
N VAL A 247 16.96 5.35 6.47
CA VAL A 247 18.33 4.86 6.70
C VAL A 247 19.11 4.81 5.38
N ASP A 248 18.47 4.31 4.30
CA ASP A 248 19.08 4.20 2.98
C ASP A 248 18.97 5.50 2.17
N GLY A 249 18.21 6.48 2.64
CA GLY A 249 17.95 7.75 1.97
C GLY A 249 17.12 7.63 0.69
N LYS A 250 16.45 6.51 0.47
CA LYS A 250 15.67 6.22 -0.74
C LYS A 250 14.66 5.09 -0.53
N THR A 251 13.76 4.92 -1.49
CA THR A 251 12.89 3.72 -1.57
C THR A 251 13.73 2.49 -1.89
N VAL A 252 13.53 1.42 -1.12
CA VAL A 252 14.27 0.15 -1.22
C VAL A 252 13.32 -1.03 -1.38
N ASN A 253 13.87 -2.13 -1.92
CA ASN A 253 13.21 -3.43 -2.04
C ASN A 253 14.04 -4.46 -1.27
N VAL A 254 13.56 -4.90 -0.10
CA VAL A 254 14.28 -5.74 0.84
C VAL A 254 13.46 -6.97 1.24
N PRO A 255 14.09 -8.07 1.71
CA PRO A 255 13.32 -9.18 2.27
C PRO A 255 12.53 -8.74 3.52
N PHE A 256 11.22 -8.99 3.53
CA PHE A 256 10.32 -8.52 4.60
C PHE A 256 10.71 -9.04 5.98
N LEU A 257 10.94 -10.35 6.12
CA LEU A 257 11.24 -10.97 7.40
C LEU A 257 12.61 -10.53 7.95
N GLU A 258 13.59 -10.35 7.08
CA GLU A 258 14.93 -9.85 7.48
C GLU A 258 14.84 -8.40 7.96
N TYR A 259 14.10 -7.55 7.21
CA TYR A 259 13.86 -6.16 7.62
C TYR A 259 13.19 -6.07 8.99
N LEU A 260 12.19 -6.93 9.22
CA LEU A 260 11.43 -6.93 10.47
C LEU A 260 12.26 -7.47 11.63
N SER A 261 13.03 -8.54 11.43
CA SER A 261 13.86 -9.15 12.48
C SER A 261 15.12 -8.35 12.81
N ASN A 262 15.68 -7.66 11.80
CA ASN A 262 16.93 -6.88 11.92
C ASN A 262 18.00 -7.59 12.78
N ASN A 263 18.32 -8.84 12.43
CA ASN A 263 19.26 -9.69 13.18
C ASN A 263 18.94 -9.82 14.69
N GLY A 264 17.66 -9.90 15.03
CA GLY A 264 17.19 -10.03 16.42
C GLY A 264 16.96 -8.68 17.15
N ASN A 265 17.28 -7.55 16.52
CA ASN A 265 17.10 -6.20 17.07
C ASN A 265 16.03 -5.45 16.28
N SER A 266 14.80 -5.96 16.28
CA SER A 266 13.71 -5.28 15.56
C SER A 266 13.52 -3.84 16.02
N ARG A 267 13.37 -2.94 15.05
CA ARG A 267 13.03 -1.53 15.29
C ARG A 267 11.57 -1.33 15.65
N PHE A 268 10.74 -2.35 15.44
CA PHE A 268 9.28 -2.33 15.59
C PHE A 268 8.83 -3.40 16.57
N ASP A 269 7.65 -3.22 17.14
CA ASP A 269 7.05 -4.12 18.10
C ASP A 269 6.11 -5.15 17.47
N GLY A 270 5.58 -4.84 16.27
CA GLY A 270 4.67 -5.70 15.54
C GLY A 270 4.28 -5.14 14.18
N VAL A 271 3.36 -5.84 13.53
CA VAL A 271 2.82 -5.44 12.21
C VAL A 271 1.30 -5.55 12.15
N MET A 272 0.70 -4.65 11.39
CA MET A 272 -0.64 -4.78 10.81
C MET A 272 -0.50 -5.06 9.32
N ILE A 273 -1.34 -5.97 8.81
CA ILE A 273 -1.39 -6.29 7.37
C ILE A 273 -2.78 -5.98 6.84
N TYR A 274 -2.84 -5.31 5.71
CA TYR A 274 -4.11 -4.94 5.11
C TYR A 274 -4.14 -5.19 3.60
N LYS A 275 -5.32 -5.61 3.12
CA LYS A 275 -5.61 -5.69 1.68
C LYS A 275 -5.77 -4.30 1.12
N ILE A 276 -5.39 -4.16 -0.15
CA ILE A 276 -5.58 -2.95 -0.93
C ILE A 276 -6.59 -3.27 -2.03
N LEU A 277 -7.66 -2.51 -2.06
CA LEU A 277 -8.75 -2.68 -3.01
C LEU A 277 -8.71 -1.59 -4.09
N PRO A 278 -9.06 -1.92 -5.34
CA PRO A 278 -9.28 -0.89 -6.35
C PRO A 278 -10.45 0.01 -5.93
N ASP A 279 -10.44 1.26 -6.37
CA ASP A 279 -11.63 2.10 -6.27
C ASP A 279 -12.65 1.61 -7.30
N ASN A 280 -13.74 1.03 -6.83
CA ASN A 280 -14.89 0.74 -7.68
C ASN A 280 -15.50 2.09 -8.05
N LYS A 281 -15.00 2.71 -9.12
CA LYS A 281 -15.68 3.83 -9.76
C LYS A 281 -17.04 3.29 -10.23
N SER A 282 -18.06 3.52 -9.41
CA SER A 282 -19.45 3.22 -9.71
C SER A 282 -19.93 4.05 -10.91
#